data_923a1c3291dcc3bfef3b4bde5b03262a
#
_entry.id   923a1c3291dcc3bfef3b4bde5b03262a
#
_cell.length_a   1.000
_cell.length_b   1.000
_cell.length_c   1.000
_cell.angle_alpha   90.00
_cell.angle_beta   90.00
_cell.angle_gamma   90.00
#
_symmetry.space_group_name_H-M   'P 1'
#
loop_
_entity.id
_entity.type
_entity.pdbx_description
1 polymer ?
#
loop_
_entity_poly.entity_id
_entity_poly.type
_entity_poly.pdbx_seq_one_letter_code
_entity_poly.pdbx_strand_id
1 'polypeptide(L)'
;MVKKLSALCLTLLISFWGGCYDETFDLTEAADLTEPKEYNSNQISFKYPKNWEISADSNTTAFHNIYMQTQGEAIVIYQSYPSDVAESLTTFSKDFSEKMTQTEIPMGEISQSELKTIPKVAGFEGIEETFDISIIGISVPHKRIFLSKKIADRQVFLIFQAAIEDQPQTEPGFNLIRDTLKESEGS
;
A
#
# COMPACT_ATOMS: atom_id res chain seq x y z
N MET A 1 17.28 -19.84 10.10
CA MET A 1 16.05 -20.62 9.82
C MET A 1 14.85 -19.67 9.69
N VAL A 2 14.84 -18.77 8.70
CA VAL A 2 13.86 -17.64 8.60
C VAL A 2 13.14 -17.65 7.23
N LYS A 3 13.00 -18.80 6.57
CA LYS A 3 12.48 -18.89 5.17
C LYS A 3 10.97 -19.16 5.03
N LYS A 4 10.14 -19.04 6.08
CA LYS A 4 8.70 -19.43 5.99
C LYS A 4 7.69 -18.31 6.24
N LEU A 5 8.08 -17.06 6.52
CA LEU A 5 7.10 -15.99 6.82
C LEU A 5 6.60 -15.24 5.57
N SER A 6 7.27 -15.40 4.45
CA SER A 6 7.01 -14.60 3.23
C SER A 6 5.81 -15.06 2.38
N ALA A 7 5.24 -16.24 2.66
CA ALA A 7 4.21 -16.82 1.78
C ALA A 7 2.78 -16.39 2.10
N LEU A 8 2.52 -15.79 3.26
CA LEU A 8 1.14 -15.53 3.72
C LEU A 8 0.55 -14.21 3.22
N CYS A 9 1.38 -13.22 2.87
CA CYS A 9 0.88 -11.93 2.38
C CYS A 9 0.41 -11.95 0.92
N LEU A 10 0.86 -12.91 0.12
CA LEU A 10 0.58 -12.91 -1.32
C LEU A 10 -0.76 -13.56 -1.68
N THR A 11 -1.29 -14.42 -0.83
CA THR A 11 -2.56 -15.13 -1.10
C THR A 11 -3.79 -14.22 -0.98
N LEU A 12 -3.70 -13.05 -0.35
CA LEU A 12 -4.82 -12.12 -0.20
C LEU A 12 -5.05 -11.23 -1.44
N LEU A 13 -4.05 -11.07 -2.31
CA LEU A 13 -4.18 -10.26 -3.52
C LEU A 13 -4.96 -10.96 -4.65
N ILE A 14 -5.07 -12.29 -4.62
CA ILE A 14 -5.68 -13.07 -5.71
C ILE A 14 -7.20 -13.18 -5.58
N SER A 15 -7.78 -12.93 -4.41
CA SER A 15 -9.21 -13.12 -4.15
C SER A 15 -10.11 -12.00 -4.69
N PHE A 16 -9.56 -10.92 -5.22
CA PHE A 16 -10.31 -9.72 -5.59
C PHE A 16 -10.82 -9.68 -7.04
N TRP A 17 -10.42 -10.61 -7.90
CA TRP A 17 -10.78 -10.56 -9.32
C TRP A 17 -12.00 -11.41 -9.70
N GLY A 18 -12.81 -11.82 -8.71
CA GLY A 18 -14.05 -12.59 -8.92
C GLY A 18 -15.35 -11.78 -8.95
N GLY A 19 -15.31 -10.47 -9.05
CA GLY A 19 -16.50 -9.62 -9.19
C GLY A 19 -16.95 -9.51 -10.62
N CYS A 20 -18.25 -9.67 -10.88
CA CYS A 20 -18.91 -9.50 -12.17
C CYS A 20 -18.42 -8.25 -12.89
N TYR A 21 -17.96 -8.42 -14.12
CA TYR A 21 -17.72 -7.34 -15.07
C TYR A 21 -19.06 -6.64 -15.37
N ASP A 22 -19.31 -5.56 -14.66
CA ASP A 22 -20.24 -4.53 -15.12
C ASP A 22 -19.37 -3.53 -15.90
N GLU A 23 -19.65 -3.34 -17.19
CA GLU A 23 -18.86 -2.53 -18.13
C GLU A 23 -18.96 -1.01 -17.86
N THR A 24 -19.15 -0.59 -16.64
CA THR A 24 -18.91 0.80 -16.26
C THR A 24 -17.42 0.93 -15.96
N PHE A 25 -16.69 1.67 -16.78
CA PHE A 25 -15.40 2.25 -16.39
C PHE A 25 -15.65 2.99 -15.08
N ASP A 26 -15.38 2.32 -13.96
CA ASP A 26 -15.47 2.94 -12.64
C ASP A 26 -14.38 3.99 -12.56
N LEU A 27 -14.79 5.24 -12.82
CA LEU A 27 -13.91 6.38 -12.62
C LEU A 27 -13.49 6.38 -11.13
N THR A 28 -12.20 6.39 -10.88
CA THR A 28 -11.67 6.48 -9.52
C THR A 28 -12.24 7.71 -8.82
N GLU A 29 -13.04 7.51 -7.78
CA GLU A 29 -13.58 8.60 -6.98
C GLU A 29 -12.46 9.33 -6.22
N ALA A 30 -12.58 10.66 -6.15
CA ALA A 30 -11.69 11.45 -5.32
C ALA A 30 -11.82 11.06 -3.84
N ALA A 31 -10.70 11.05 -3.13
CA ALA A 31 -10.67 10.82 -1.69
C ALA A 31 -11.56 11.83 -0.94
N ASP A 32 -12.59 11.37 -0.25
CA ASP A 32 -13.49 12.22 0.56
C ASP A 32 -12.86 12.55 1.91
N LEU A 33 -12.35 13.78 2.04
CA LEU A 33 -11.72 14.28 3.25
C LEU A 33 -12.66 15.13 4.13
N THR A 34 -13.95 15.19 3.82
CA THR A 34 -14.90 16.05 4.57
C THR A 34 -15.13 15.56 5.99
N GLU A 35 -15.22 14.24 6.19
CA GLU A 35 -15.40 13.57 7.49
C GLU A 35 -14.50 12.32 7.54
N PRO A 36 -13.18 12.49 7.70
CA PRO A 36 -12.26 11.36 7.70
C PRO A 36 -12.58 10.36 8.79
N LYS A 37 -12.50 9.09 8.46
CA LYS A 37 -12.53 8.00 9.44
C LYS A 37 -11.21 7.95 10.20
N GLU A 38 -11.21 7.37 11.39
CA GLU A 38 -10.00 7.16 12.19
C GLU A 38 -9.80 5.69 12.47
N TYR A 39 -8.60 5.21 12.22
CA TYR A 39 -8.10 3.94 12.72
C TYR A 39 -7.35 4.20 14.02
N ASN A 40 -7.69 3.46 15.08
CA ASN A 40 -7.01 3.53 16.37
C ASN A 40 -7.01 2.14 17.01
N SER A 41 -5.94 1.39 16.79
CA SER A 41 -5.76 0.05 17.30
C SER A 41 -4.28 -0.36 17.26
N ASN A 42 -3.90 -1.36 18.06
CA ASN A 42 -2.58 -1.97 18.00
C ASN A 42 -1.42 -0.96 18.11
N GLN A 43 -1.55 0.03 18.99
CA GLN A 43 -0.55 1.07 19.27
C GLN A 43 -0.30 2.04 18.12
N ILE A 44 -1.15 2.08 17.10
CA ILE A 44 -1.09 3.08 16.04
C ILE A 44 -2.44 3.75 15.84
N SER A 45 -2.40 5.00 15.37
CA SER A 45 -3.58 5.69 14.89
C SER A 45 -3.25 6.48 13.63
N PHE A 46 -4.23 6.58 12.74
CA PHE A 46 -4.20 7.43 11.55
C PHE A 46 -5.61 7.74 11.06
N LYS A 47 -5.75 8.82 10.29
CA LYS A 47 -7.00 9.15 9.61
C LYS A 47 -6.95 8.72 8.15
N TYR A 48 -8.10 8.38 7.59
CA TYR A 48 -8.25 7.97 6.20
C TYR A 48 -9.57 8.48 5.61
N PRO A 49 -9.68 8.61 4.27
CA PRO A 49 -10.86 9.14 3.60
C PRO A 49 -12.14 8.39 3.97
N LYS A 50 -13.27 9.12 4.03
CA LYS A 50 -14.58 8.58 4.38
C LYS A 50 -15.02 7.44 3.44
N ASN A 51 -14.73 7.58 2.15
CA ASN A 51 -15.09 6.63 1.09
C ASN A 51 -14.10 5.48 0.91
N TRP A 52 -13.03 5.41 1.72
CA TRP A 52 -12.10 4.27 1.72
C TRP A 52 -12.46 3.27 2.82
N GLU A 53 -12.01 2.01 2.65
CA GLU A 53 -12.32 0.94 3.59
C GLU A 53 -11.08 0.14 3.97
N ILE A 54 -10.98 -0.25 5.24
CA ILE A 54 -10.02 -1.25 5.69
C ILE A 54 -10.61 -2.61 5.37
N SER A 55 -10.04 -3.28 4.37
CA SER A 55 -10.51 -4.58 3.89
C SER A 55 -9.84 -5.76 4.61
N ALA A 56 -8.67 -5.53 5.21
CA ALA A 56 -8.00 -6.52 6.06
C ALA A 56 -7.15 -5.83 7.13
N ASP A 57 -7.16 -6.40 8.33
CA ASP A 57 -6.29 -6.03 9.45
C ASP A 57 -5.81 -7.32 10.12
N SER A 58 -4.52 -7.56 10.08
CA SER A 58 -3.88 -8.75 10.66
C SER A 58 -2.71 -8.36 11.54
N ASN A 59 -2.84 -8.59 12.83
CA ASN A 59 -1.81 -8.27 13.81
C ASN A 59 -1.33 -9.51 14.54
N THR A 60 -0.02 -9.67 14.57
CA THR A 60 0.70 -10.70 15.32
C THR A 60 1.88 -10.08 16.07
N THR A 61 2.55 -10.83 16.91
CA THR A 61 3.81 -10.36 17.56
C THR A 61 4.92 -10.08 16.53
N ALA A 62 4.92 -10.76 15.39
CA ALA A 62 5.96 -10.65 14.37
C ALA A 62 5.70 -9.52 13.36
N PHE A 63 4.45 -9.24 13.03
CA PHE A 63 4.10 -8.19 12.07
C PHE A 63 2.66 -7.71 12.25
N HIS A 64 2.39 -6.49 11.81
CA HIS A 64 1.06 -5.94 11.66
C HIS A 64 0.88 -5.50 10.21
N ASN A 65 -0.22 -5.90 9.58
CA ASN A 65 -0.55 -5.58 8.21
C ASN A 65 -1.99 -5.09 8.11
N ILE A 66 -2.18 -3.92 7.51
CA ILE A 66 -3.49 -3.35 7.19
C ILE A 66 -3.54 -3.15 5.68
N TYR A 67 -4.58 -3.65 5.07
CA TYR A 67 -4.87 -3.41 3.67
C TYR A 67 -6.11 -2.52 3.55
N MET A 68 -6.01 -1.45 2.77
CA MET A 68 -7.12 -0.54 2.50
C MET A 68 -7.45 -0.56 1.03
N GLN A 69 -8.74 -0.60 0.75
CA GLN A 69 -9.31 -0.48 -0.57
C GLN A 69 -9.85 0.94 -0.74
N THR A 70 -9.60 1.51 -1.90
CA THR A 70 -10.16 2.79 -2.32
C THR A 70 -11.38 2.58 -3.22
N GLN A 71 -12.04 3.66 -3.60
CA GLN A 71 -12.98 3.62 -4.73
C GLN A 71 -12.16 3.71 -6.02
N GLY A 72 -12.03 2.59 -6.71
CA GLY A 72 -11.16 2.41 -7.88
C GLY A 72 -10.04 1.39 -7.64
N GLU A 73 -8.94 1.47 -8.38
CA GLU A 73 -7.86 0.49 -8.38
C GLU A 73 -6.68 0.85 -7.43
N ALA A 74 -6.76 2.00 -6.77
CA ALA A 74 -5.71 2.40 -5.86
C ALA A 74 -5.75 1.58 -4.57
N ILE A 75 -4.56 1.28 -4.04
CA ILE A 75 -4.37 0.50 -2.83
C ILE A 75 -3.45 1.21 -1.83
N VAL A 76 -3.74 0.97 -0.56
CA VAL A 76 -2.87 1.35 0.55
C VAL A 76 -2.57 0.12 1.38
N ILE A 77 -1.29 -0.09 1.67
CA ILE A 77 -0.86 -1.14 2.57
C ILE A 77 -0.02 -0.49 3.67
N TYR A 78 -0.40 -0.74 4.92
CA TYR A 78 0.43 -0.51 6.08
C TYR A 78 1.04 -1.82 6.52
N GLN A 79 2.35 -1.83 6.73
CA GLN A 79 3.04 -2.96 7.35
C GLN A 79 3.99 -2.46 8.43
N SER A 80 4.09 -3.20 9.53
CA SER A 80 5.11 -2.90 10.54
C SER A 80 5.71 -4.16 11.13
N TYR A 81 6.98 -4.07 11.47
CA TYR A 81 7.79 -5.13 12.04
C TYR A 81 8.55 -4.61 13.26
N PRO A 82 8.91 -5.45 14.24
CA PRO A 82 9.87 -5.07 15.27
C PRO A 82 11.14 -4.51 14.64
N SER A 83 11.65 -3.37 15.14
CA SER A 83 12.75 -2.64 14.49
C SER A 83 14.07 -3.42 14.42
N ASP A 84 14.25 -4.41 15.28
CA ASP A 84 15.45 -5.26 15.35
C ASP A 84 15.50 -6.35 14.27
N VAL A 85 14.37 -6.64 13.63
CA VAL A 85 14.25 -7.65 12.55
C VAL A 85 13.78 -7.06 11.23
N ALA A 86 13.42 -5.78 11.20
CA ALA A 86 12.93 -5.11 10.01
C ALA A 86 14.06 -4.90 8.98
N GLU A 87 13.72 -5.07 7.73
CA GLU A 87 14.61 -4.78 6.61
C GLU A 87 14.74 -3.27 6.36
N SER A 88 15.75 -2.88 5.57
CA SER A 88 15.85 -1.52 5.06
C SER A 88 14.74 -1.23 4.06
N LEU A 89 14.37 0.05 3.88
CA LEU A 89 13.39 0.45 2.87
C LEU A 89 13.81 -0.03 1.45
N THR A 90 15.11 0.04 1.14
CA THR A 90 15.63 -0.40 -0.16
C THR A 90 15.44 -1.91 -0.39
N THR A 91 15.72 -2.73 0.62
CA THR A 91 15.52 -4.19 0.53
C THR A 91 14.02 -4.50 0.43
N PHE A 92 13.24 -3.90 1.31
CA PHE A 92 11.80 -4.08 1.35
C PHE A 92 11.11 -3.75 0.01
N SER A 93 11.40 -2.56 -0.56
CA SER A 93 10.79 -2.12 -1.81
C SER A 93 11.19 -3.00 -2.99
N LYS A 94 12.46 -3.42 -3.05
CA LYS A 94 12.95 -4.33 -4.08
C LYS A 94 12.25 -5.70 -4.00
N ASP A 95 12.21 -6.30 -2.83
CA ASP A 95 11.59 -7.62 -2.62
C ASP A 95 10.07 -7.57 -2.89
N PHE A 96 9.42 -6.47 -2.53
CA PHE A 96 8.00 -6.25 -2.82
C PHE A 96 7.76 -6.16 -4.34
N SER A 97 8.55 -5.32 -5.04
CA SER A 97 8.45 -5.13 -6.48
C SER A 97 8.70 -6.43 -7.26
N GLU A 98 9.76 -7.17 -6.91
CA GLU A 98 10.08 -8.46 -7.53
C GLU A 98 8.93 -9.48 -7.35
N LYS A 99 8.32 -9.55 -6.17
CA LYS A 99 7.17 -10.43 -5.92
C LYS A 99 5.94 -10.03 -6.75
N MET A 100 5.69 -8.72 -6.85
CA MET A 100 4.57 -8.21 -7.66
C MET A 100 4.76 -8.53 -9.14
N THR A 101 5.96 -8.36 -9.68
CA THR A 101 6.27 -8.67 -11.09
C THR A 101 6.13 -10.18 -11.39
N GLN A 102 6.33 -11.04 -10.38
CA GLN A 102 6.15 -12.49 -10.51
C GLN A 102 4.69 -12.94 -10.30
N THR A 103 3.79 -12.02 -9.93
CA THR A 103 2.38 -12.35 -9.74
C THR A 103 1.73 -12.61 -11.11
N GLU A 104 1.13 -13.77 -11.27
CA GLU A 104 0.38 -14.11 -12.48
C GLU A 104 -0.90 -13.28 -12.56
N ILE A 105 -1.02 -12.44 -13.58
CA ILE A 105 -2.24 -11.73 -13.93
C ILE A 105 -2.87 -12.48 -15.12
N PRO A 106 -4.12 -12.93 -15.03
CA PRO A 106 -4.78 -13.58 -16.15
C PRO A 106 -4.76 -12.68 -17.40
N MET A 107 -4.14 -13.16 -18.48
CA MET A 107 -3.96 -12.42 -19.74
C MET A 107 -3.27 -11.06 -19.60
N GLY A 108 -2.42 -10.90 -18.58
CA GLY A 108 -1.71 -9.66 -18.30
C GLY A 108 -0.31 -9.88 -17.76
N GLU A 109 0.39 -8.76 -17.60
CA GLU A 109 1.72 -8.71 -17.01
C GLU A 109 1.97 -7.38 -16.29
N ILE A 110 2.90 -7.39 -15.35
CA ILE A 110 3.45 -6.19 -14.72
C ILE A 110 4.85 -5.99 -15.29
N SER A 111 5.11 -4.83 -15.90
CA SER A 111 6.44 -4.50 -16.40
C SER A 111 7.46 -4.37 -15.28
N GLN A 112 8.72 -4.66 -15.57
CA GLN A 112 9.81 -4.35 -14.66
C GLN A 112 10.03 -2.85 -14.62
N SER A 113 10.27 -2.31 -13.43
CA SER A 113 10.39 -0.89 -13.17
C SER A 113 11.73 -0.51 -12.56
N GLU A 114 11.97 0.79 -12.46
CA GLU A 114 13.11 1.36 -11.75
C GLU A 114 12.67 1.97 -10.42
N LEU A 115 13.35 1.58 -9.35
CA LEU A 115 13.18 2.15 -8.01
C LEU A 115 14.05 3.39 -7.85
N LYS A 116 13.44 4.53 -7.48
CA LYS A 116 14.12 5.81 -7.27
C LYS A 116 13.93 6.32 -5.86
N THR A 117 15.01 6.67 -5.18
CA THR A 117 14.92 7.36 -3.88
C THR A 117 14.32 8.75 -4.09
N ILE A 118 13.35 9.10 -3.26
CA ILE A 118 12.72 10.43 -3.24
C ILE A 118 13.07 11.17 -1.94
N PRO A 119 12.95 12.51 -1.91
CA PRO A 119 13.19 13.28 -0.69
C PRO A 119 12.31 12.81 0.48
N LYS A 120 12.86 12.93 1.71
CA LYS A 120 12.07 12.65 2.92
C LYS A 120 10.86 13.54 3.01
N VAL A 121 9.72 12.96 3.38
CA VAL A 121 8.45 13.65 3.56
C VAL A 121 7.81 13.28 4.90
N ALA A 122 7.40 14.24 5.72
CA ALA A 122 6.81 14.03 7.06
C ALA A 122 7.65 13.07 7.96
N GLY A 123 8.98 13.08 7.78
CA GLY A 123 9.92 12.23 8.50
C GLY A 123 10.04 10.81 7.97
N PHE A 124 9.33 10.44 6.90
CA PHE A 124 9.48 9.17 6.19
C PHE A 124 10.63 9.24 5.18
N GLU A 125 11.41 8.18 5.08
CA GLU A 125 12.24 7.87 3.91
C GLU A 125 11.33 7.37 2.81
N GLY A 126 11.67 7.66 1.54
CA GLY A 126 10.80 7.32 0.43
C GLY A 126 11.52 6.72 -0.76
N ILE A 127 10.85 5.79 -1.43
CA ILE A 127 11.22 5.22 -2.73
C ILE A 127 9.98 5.26 -3.62
N GLU A 128 10.16 5.74 -4.83
CA GLU A 128 9.15 5.76 -5.89
C GLU A 128 9.47 4.68 -6.92
N GLU A 129 8.44 4.04 -7.42
CA GLU A 129 8.47 3.07 -8.51
C GLU A 129 7.41 3.44 -9.54
N THR A 130 7.77 3.39 -10.83
CA THR A 130 6.82 3.47 -11.94
C THR A 130 6.89 2.19 -12.76
N PHE A 131 5.73 1.66 -13.13
CA PHE A 131 5.59 0.41 -13.87
C PHE A 131 4.27 0.41 -14.65
N ASP A 132 4.15 -0.48 -15.62
CA ASP A 132 2.90 -0.65 -16.35
C ASP A 132 2.21 -1.94 -15.91
N ILE A 133 0.89 -1.90 -15.79
CA ILE A 133 0.03 -3.09 -15.75
C ILE A 133 -0.62 -3.21 -17.12
N SER A 134 -0.34 -4.32 -17.80
CA SER A 134 -0.89 -4.60 -19.13
C SER A 134 -1.88 -5.75 -19.04
N ILE A 135 -3.10 -5.56 -19.56
CA ILE A 135 -4.15 -6.58 -19.62
C ILE A 135 -4.74 -6.56 -21.03
N ILE A 136 -4.72 -7.71 -21.72
CA ILE A 136 -5.27 -7.87 -23.09
C ILE A 136 -4.71 -6.80 -24.07
N GLY A 137 -3.43 -6.44 -23.91
CA GLY A 137 -2.78 -5.44 -24.78
C GLY A 137 -3.08 -3.98 -24.43
N ILE A 138 -3.83 -3.69 -23.40
CA ILE A 138 -4.00 -2.35 -22.83
C ILE A 138 -3.01 -2.18 -21.70
N SER A 139 -2.15 -1.17 -21.80
CA SER A 139 -1.14 -0.85 -20.79
C SER A 139 -1.52 0.42 -20.05
N VAL A 140 -1.58 0.34 -18.72
CA VAL A 140 -1.90 1.46 -17.83
C VAL A 140 -0.67 1.74 -16.94
N PRO A 141 -0.10 2.94 -17.02
CA PRO A 141 1.04 3.31 -16.19
C PRO A 141 0.62 3.54 -14.74
N HIS A 142 1.36 2.94 -13.82
CA HIS A 142 1.14 3.00 -12.38
C HIS A 142 2.33 3.63 -11.67
N LYS A 143 2.03 4.24 -10.54
CA LYS A 143 3.02 4.68 -9.58
C LYS A 143 2.81 3.97 -8.25
N ARG A 144 3.91 3.55 -7.64
CA ARG A 144 3.95 3.03 -6.28
C ARG A 144 4.95 3.84 -5.46
N ILE A 145 4.53 4.26 -4.27
CA ILE A 145 5.36 4.96 -3.30
C ILE A 145 5.53 4.05 -2.09
N PHE A 146 6.78 3.79 -1.76
CA PHE A 146 7.17 3.13 -0.51
C PHE A 146 7.68 4.18 0.46
N LEU A 147 7.09 4.26 1.63
CA LEU A 147 7.53 5.14 2.70
C LEU A 147 7.90 4.32 3.92
N SER A 148 8.96 4.71 4.63
CA SER A 148 9.36 4.02 5.85
C SER A 148 9.78 4.99 6.95
N LYS A 149 9.34 4.68 8.18
CA LYS A 149 9.65 5.46 9.39
C LYS A 149 9.61 4.55 10.61
N LYS A 150 10.49 4.82 11.56
CA LYS A 150 10.40 4.18 12.87
C LYS A 150 9.34 4.90 13.72
N ILE A 151 8.39 4.13 14.27
CA ILE A 151 7.36 4.59 15.22
C ILE A 151 7.45 3.65 16.43
N ALA A 152 7.75 4.21 17.61
CA ALA A 152 8.05 3.45 18.82
C ALA A 152 9.19 2.43 18.58
N ASP A 153 8.95 1.16 18.85
CA ASP A 153 9.89 0.05 18.65
C ASP A 153 9.69 -0.69 17.30
N ARG A 154 8.82 -0.15 16.41
CA ARG A 154 8.49 -0.78 15.13
C ARG A 154 9.00 0.04 13.95
N GLN A 155 9.49 -0.66 12.94
CA GLN A 155 9.71 -0.10 11.61
C GLN A 155 8.42 -0.21 10.82
N VAL A 156 7.88 0.93 10.40
CA VAL A 156 6.65 1.04 9.63
C VAL A 156 6.98 1.23 8.17
N PHE A 157 6.23 0.56 7.30
CA PHE A 157 6.22 0.72 5.86
C PHE A 157 4.80 1.08 5.41
N LEU A 158 4.67 2.16 4.64
CA LEU A 158 3.46 2.51 3.92
C LEU A 158 3.70 2.30 2.43
N ILE A 159 2.78 1.63 1.76
CA ILE A 159 2.82 1.40 0.32
C ILE A 159 1.55 2.03 -0.26
N PHE A 160 1.73 3.00 -1.15
CA PHE A 160 0.65 3.66 -1.89
C PHE A 160 0.81 3.33 -3.37
N GLN A 161 -0.23 2.79 -4.00
CA GLN A 161 -0.22 2.48 -5.42
C GLN A 161 -1.49 2.97 -6.07
N ALA A 162 -1.35 3.62 -7.23
CA ALA A 162 -2.48 3.98 -8.10
C ALA A 162 -2.00 4.11 -9.55
N ALA A 163 -2.93 4.04 -10.50
CA ALA A 163 -2.67 4.48 -11.86
C ALA A 163 -2.22 5.95 -11.87
N ILE A 164 -1.33 6.33 -12.80
CA ILE A 164 -0.81 7.71 -12.83
C ILE A 164 -1.93 8.71 -13.08
N GLU A 165 -2.92 8.36 -13.88
CA GLU A 165 -4.10 9.20 -14.16
C GLU A 165 -4.99 9.41 -12.92
N ASP A 166 -4.97 8.49 -11.96
CA ASP A 166 -5.76 8.55 -10.73
C ASP A 166 -5.05 9.25 -9.56
N GLN A 167 -3.80 9.67 -9.75
CA GLN A 167 -3.03 10.35 -8.69
C GLN A 167 -3.77 11.59 -8.14
N PRO A 168 -4.37 12.48 -8.97
CA PRO A 168 -5.06 13.66 -8.43
C PRO A 168 -6.22 13.32 -7.49
N GLN A 169 -6.90 12.18 -7.71
CA GLN A 169 -8.02 11.71 -6.90
C GLN A 169 -7.57 11.03 -5.62
N THR A 170 -6.46 10.31 -5.65
CA THR A 170 -6.03 9.42 -4.56
C THR A 170 -4.94 10.03 -3.67
N GLU A 171 -4.07 10.87 -4.20
CA GLU A 171 -2.96 11.48 -3.46
C GLU A 171 -3.38 12.24 -2.19
N PRO A 172 -4.49 13.02 -2.16
CA PRO A 172 -4.95 13.67 -0.94
C PRO A 172 -5.23 12.68 0.20
N GLY A 173 -5.79 11.51 -0.13
CA GLY A 173 -6.05 10.44 0.84
C GLY A 173 -4.75 9.78 1.33
N PHE A 174 -3.80 9.52 0.45
CA PHE A 174 -2.48 9.01 0.82
C PHE A 174 -1.74 9.97 1.75
N ASN A 175 -1.79 11.27 1.44
CA ASN A 175 -1.19 12.30 2.26
C ASN A 175 -1.84 12.37 3.65
N LEU A 176 -3.18 12.27 3.74
CA LEU A 176 -3.89 12.25 5.01
C LEU A 176 -3.42 11.10 5.91
N ILE A 177 -3.31 9.89 5.37
CA ILE A 177 -2.83 8.73 6.13
C ILE A 177 -1.40 8.96 6.60
N ARG A 178 -0.49 9.33 5.68
CA ARG A 178 0.92 9.59 6.00
C ARG A 178 1.10 10.64 7.10
N ASP A 179 0.39 11.76 6.97
CA ASP A 179 0.59 12.94 7.84
C ASP A 179 -0.05 12.77 9.21
N THR A 180 -1.02 11.86 9.34
CA THR A 180 -1.72 11.58 10.60
C THR A 180 -1.26 10.29 11.28
N LEU A 181 -0.43 9.47 10.62
CA LEU A 181 0.08 8.22 11.21
C LEU A 181 1.01 8.52 12.39
N LYS A 182 0.65 8.03 13.55
CA LYS A 182 1.38 8.19 14.80
C LYS A 182 1.20 6.99 15.72
N GLU A 183 2.02 6.93 16.76
CA GLU A 183 1.77 6.05 17.89
C GLU A 183 0.45 6.45 18.57
N SER A 184 -0.39 5.46 18.86
CA SER A 184 -1.62 5.66 19.63
C SER A 184 -1.23 5.94 21.08
N GLU A 185 -1.77 7.00 21.68
CA GLU A 185 -1.67 7.20 23.12
C GLU A 185 -2.42 6.02 23.78
N GLY A 186 -1.66 5.16 24.49
CA GLY A 186 -2.19 3.92 25.05
C GLY A 186 -3.41 4.17 25.94
N SER A 187 -4.43 3.38 25.70
CA SER A 187 -5.62 3.28 26.58
C SER A 187 -5.28 2.53 27.86
#